data_7d879d8c50031a2a6106827bba822d74
#
_entry.id   7d879d8c50031a2a6106827bba822d74
#
_cell.length_a   1.000
_cell.length_b   1.000
_cell.length_c   1.000
_cell.angle_alpha   90.00
_cell.angle_beta   90.00
_cell.angle_gamma   90.00
#
_symmetry.space_group_name_H-M   'P 1'
#
loop_
_entity.id
_entity.type
_entity.pdbx_description
1 polymer ?
#
loop_
_entity_poly.entity_id
_entity_poly.type
_entity_poly.pdbx_seq_one_letter_code
_entity_poly.pdbx_strand_id
1 'polypeptide(L)'
;MRRHLVPLLAVGALALAGIARAEPSKLAPIPEDQAKSTHGPFQSGNCETCHQRHDALDPGPAVKVSNDLCYDCHDEFKGKAPVKMDKAVHPKSVATCTTCHNPHNSRKAKLRL
;
A
#
# COMPACT_ATOMS: atom_id res chain seq x y z
N MET A 1 -23.19 -12.07 69.53
CA MET A 1 -22.91 -12.52 68.14
C MET A 1 -22.51 -11.31 67.31
N ARG A 2 -21.20 -11.16 67.06
CA ARG A 2 -20.65 -10.07 66.20
C ARG A 2 -20.35 -10.64 64.82
N ARG A 3 -21.09 -10.18 63.80
CA ARG A 3 -20.84 -10.53 62.41
C ARG A 3 -19.77 -9.61 61.87
N HIS A 4 -18.61 -10.15 61.52
CA HIS A 4 -17.54 -9.45 60.79
C HIS A 4 -17.90 -9.41 59.32
N LEU A 5 -18.17 -8.22 58.77
CA LEU A 5 -18.28 -7.95 57.35
C LEU A 5 -16.84 -7.81 56.79
N VAL A 6 -16.46 -8.68 55.89
CA VAL A 6 -15.19 -8.62 55.13
C VAL A 6 -15.51 -7.79 53.86
N PRO A 7 -14.79 -6.70 53.60
CA PRO A 7 -14.97 -5.99 52.31
C PRO A 7 -14.27 -6.75 51.18
N LEU A 8 -15.05 -7.10 50.15
CA LEU A 8 -14.48 -7.60 48.87
C LEU A 8 -13.80 -6.43 48.16
N LEU A 9 -12.48 -6.46 48.05
CA LEU A 9 -11.71 -5.60 47.17
C LEU A 9 -11.84 -6.14 45.73
N ALA A 10 -12.59 -5.46 44.90
CA ALA A 10 -12.64 -5.71 43.47
C ALA A 10 -11.35 -5.17 42.82
N VAL A 11 -10.49 -6.08 42.45
CA VAL A 11 -9.31 -5.75 41.63
C VAL A 11 -9.77 -5.58 40.18
N GLY A 12 -9.89 -4.33 39.74
CA GLY A 12 -10.17 -3.98 38.36
C GLY A 12 -8.93 -4.30 37.48
N ALA A 13 -9.04 -5.31 36.63
CA ALA A 13 -8.04 -5.59 35.60
C ALA A 13 -8.15 -4.50 34.51
N LEU A 14 -7.20 -3.57 34.47
CA LEU A 14 -7.00 -2.67 33.32
C LEU A 14 -6.50 -3.50 32.15
N ALA A 15 -7.39 -3.77 31.18
CA ALA A 15 -7.00 -4.32 29.89
C ALA A 15 -6.25 -3.23 29.12
N LEU A 16 -4.93 -3.36 29.02
CA LEU A 16 -4.11 -2.59 28.07
C LEU A 16 -4.49 -3.03 26.66
N ALA A 17 -5.36 -2.28 26.00
CA ALA A 17 -5.62 -2.42 24.59
C ALA A 17 -4.34 -2.06 23.85
N GLY A 18 -3.60 -3.08 23.42
CA GLY A 18 -2.43 -2.91 22.57
C GLY A 18 -2.86 -2.24 21.27
N ILE A 19 -2.33 -1.04 21.00
CA ILE A 19 -2.49 -0.37 19.72
C ILE A 19 -1.69 -1.20 18.70
N ALA A 20 -2.38 -2.04 17.94
CA ALA A 20 -1.78 -2.75 16.81
C ALA A 20 -1.33 -1.70 15.79
N ARG A 21 -0.02 -1.43 15.73
CA ARG A 21 0.56 -0.66 14.64
C ARG A 21 0.43 -1.50 13.37
N ALA A 22 -0.34 -1.00 12.40
CA ALA A 22 -0.36 -1.58 11.08
C ALA A 22 1.06 -1.49 10.49
N GLU A 23 1.58 -2.63 10.02
CA GLU A 23 2.85 -2.68 9.28
C GLU A 23 2.74 -1.77 8.05
N PRO A 24 3.77 -0.96 7.74
CA PRO A 24 3.74 -0.12 6.56
C PRO A 24 3.59 -1.00 5.31
N SER A 25 2.66 -0.62 4.44
CA SER A 25 2.45 -1.33 3.17
C SER A 25 3.75 -1.34 2.37
N LYS A 26 4.10 -2.48 1.78
CA LYS A 26 5.21 -2.58 0.82
C LYS A 26 5.04 -1.68 -0.40
N LEU A 27 3.84 -1.15 -0.63
CA LEU A 27 3.52 -0.19 -1.68
C LEU A 27 3.58 1.27 -1.18
N ALA A 28 3.86 1.51 0.10
CA ALA A 28 4.07 2.86 0.59
C ALA A 28 5.26 3.51 -0.14
N PRO A 29 5.21 4.84 -0.37
CA PRO A 29 6.36 5.54 -0.93
C PRO A 29 7.56 5.46 0.02
N ILE A 30 8.76 5.39 -0.55
CA ILE A 30 10.02 5.48 0.19
C ILE A 30 10.56 6.91 0.13
N PRO A 31 11.48 7.31 1.04
CA PRO A 31 12.16 8.60 0.95
C PRO A 31 12.77 8.83 -0.45
N GLU A 32 12.65 10.05 -0.95
CA GLU A 32 13.03 10.39 -2.33
C GLU A 32 14.52 10.17 -2.58
N ASP A 33 15.36 10.48 -1.60
CA ASP A 33 16.81 10.27 -1.64
C ASP A 33 17.22 8.78 -1.75
N GLN A 34 16.31 7.87 -1.45
CA GLN A 34 16.51 6.43 -1.56
C GLN A 34 15.88 5.84 -2.84
N ALA A 35 15.14 6.64 -3.59
CA ALA A 35 14.45 6.18 -4.79
C ALA A 35 15.40 6.16 -6.00
N LYS A 36 15.49 5.02 -6.66
CA LYS A 36 16.17 4.85 -7.95
C LYS A 36 15.25 5.04 -9.14
N SER A 37 13.96 4.88 -8.92
CA SER A 37 12.91 5.17 -9.91
C SER A 37 11.69 5.75 -9.21
N THR A 38 11.07 6.72 -9.87
CA THR A 38 9.86 7.40 -9.38
C THR A 38 8.82 7.43 -10.50
N HIS A 39 7.57 7.15 -10.16
CA HIS A 39 6.47 7.17 -11.11
C HIS A 39 6.07 8.61 -11.43
N GLY A 40 5.82 8.92 -12.69
CA GLY A 40 5.53 10.28 -13.15
C GLY A 40 4.38 10.97 -12.40
N PRO A 41 3.18 10.39 -12.30
CA PRO A 41 2.07 10.97 -11.53
C PRO A 41 2.41 11.23 -10.06
N PHE A 42 3.13 10.31 -9.41
CA PHE A 42 3.58 10.49 -8.03
C PHE A 42 4.61 11.62 -7.91
N GLN A 43 5.57 11.69 -8.81
CA GLN A 43 6.59 12.75 -8.85
C GLN A 43 5.99 14.13 -9.01
N SER A 44 4.91 14.26 -9.80
CA SER A 44 4.21 15.52 -10.01
C SER A 44 3.19 15.87 -8.91
N GLY A 45 3.06 15.04 -7.88
CA GLY A 45 2.13 15.27 -6.76
C GLY A 45 0.65 15.06 -7.11
N ASN A 46 0.35 14.42 -8.24
CA ASN A 46 -1.02 14.19 -8.71
C ASN A 46 -1.64 12.97 -8.01
N CYS A 47 -1.83 13.05 -6.71
CA CYS A 47 -2.34 11.94 -5.88
C CYS A 47 -3.73 11.46 -6.35
N GLU A 48 -4.61 12.38 -6.73
CA GLU A 48 -5.98 12.11 -7.17
C GLU A 48 -6.10 11.41 -8.53
N THR A 49 -5.01 11.32 -9.29
CA THR A 49 -4.97 10.45 -10.47
C THR A 49 -5.20 9.00 -10.11
N CYS A 50 -4.77 8.60 -8.91
CA CYS A 50 -4.83 7.21 -8.44
C CYS A 50 -5.65 7.04 -7.17
N HIS A 51 -5.78 8.07 -6.36
CA HIS A 51 -6.44 8.03 -5.06
C HIS A 51 -7.68 8.94 -5.00
N GLN A 52 -8.57 8.65 -4.05
CA GLN A 52 -9.82 9.41 -3.90
C GLN A 52 -9.61 10.79 -3.27
N ARG A 53 -8.46 11.06 -2.67
CA ARG A 53 -8.15 12.32 -1.99
C ARG A 53 -6.79 12.85 -2.41
N HIS A 54 -6.68 14.17 -2.48
CA HIS A 54 -5.42 14.87 -2.68
C HIS A 54 -4.77 15.18 -1.33
N ASP A 55 -4.44 14.13 -0.59
CA ASP A 55 -3.76 14.23 0.70
C ASP A 55 -2.64 13.19 0.76
N ALA A 56 -1.40 13.68 0.84
CA ALA A 56 -0.21 12.81 0.86
C ALA A 56 -0.13 11.93 2.13
N LEU A 57 -0.75 12.34 3.24
CA LEU A 57 -0.75 11.61 4.49
C LEU A 57 -1.93 10.63 4.58
N ASP A 58 -3.04 10.94 3.92
CA ASP A 58 -4.23 10.10 3.84
C ASP A 58 -4.89 10.20 2.45
N PRO A 59 -4.27 9.62 1.42
CA PRO A 59 -4.78 9.73 0.06
C PRO A 59 -6.07 8.94 -0.16
N GLY A 60 -6.46 8.11 0.78
CA GLY A 60 -7.61 7.23 0.67
C GLY A 60 -7.40 6.06 -0.29
N PRO A 61 -8.46 5.28 -0.54
CA PRO A 61 -8.39 4.13 -1.42
C PRO A 61 -8.14 4.55 -2.88
N ALA A 62 -7.70 3.60 -3.69
CA ALA A 62 -7.56 3.80 -5.12
C ALA A 62 -8.92 4.03 -5.80
N VAL A 63 -8.94 4.88 -6.82
CA VAL A 63 -10.16 5.21 -7.57
C VAL A 63 -10.66 4.05 -8.43
N LYS A 64 -9.78 3.12 -8.78
CA LYS A 64 -10.09 1.88 -9.50
C LYS A 64 -9.37 0.70 -8.85
N VAL A 65 -9.91 -0.47 -9.01
CA VAL A 65 -9.35 -1.70 -8.46
C VAL A 65 -8.42 -2.39 -9.46
N SER A 66 -7.51 -3.23 -8.96
CA SER A 66 -6.66 -4.10 -9.76
C SER A 66 -5.81 -3.34 -10.78
N ASN A 67 -5.58 -3.95 -11.95
CA ASN A 67 -4.76 -3.38 -13.02
C ASN A 67 -5.49 -2.32 -13.85
N ASP A 68 -6.80 -2.16 -13.71
CA ASP A 68 -7.57 -1.20 -14.50
C ASP A 68 -7.09 0.23 -14.32
N LEU A 69 -6.66 0.58 -13.10
CA LEU A 69 -6.02 1.86 -12.83
C LEU A 69 -4.75 2.08 -13.65
N CYS A 70 -3.95 1.04 -13.79
CA CYS A 70 -2.68 1.09 -14.55
C CYS A 70 -2.95 1.25 -16.05
N TYR A 71 -3.97 0.56 -16.55
CA TYR A 71 -4.33 0.54 -17.97
C TYR A 71 -4.94 1.83 -18.49
N ASP A 72 -5.34 2.75 -17.62
CA ASP A 72 -5.79 4.09 -18.06
C ASP A 72 -4.69 4.88 -18.77
N CYS A 73 -3.42 4.63 -18.41
CA CYS A 73 -2.26 5.27 -19.03
C CYS A 73 -1.33 4.26 -19.72
N HIS A 74 -1.39 2.99 -19.32
CA HIS A 74 -0.55 1.90 -19.82
C HIS A 74 -1.39 0.87 -20.58
N ASP A 75 -2.21 1.33 -21.52
CA ASP A 75 -3.13 0.52 -22.32
C ASP A 75 -2.40 -0.49 -23.22
N GLU A 76 -1.14 -0.21 -23.57
CA GLU A 76 -0.26 -1.11 -24.33
C GLU A 76 -0.03 -2.45 -23.61
N PHE A 77 -0.25 -2.50 -22.29
CA PHE A 77 -0.10 -3.72 -21.49
C PHE A 77 -1.40 -4.51 -21.32
N LYS A 78 -2.54 -3.91 -21.67
CA LYS A 78 -3.85 -4.53 -21.50
C LYS A 78 -4.02 -5.73 -22.42
N GLY A 79 -4.14 -6.93 -21.83
CA GLY A 79 -4.36 -8.17 -22.57
C GLY A 79 -3.19 -8.63 -23.43
N LYS A 80 -2.04 -7.95 -23.37
CA LYS A 80 -0.84 -8.28 -24.15
C LYS A 80 0.34 -8.49 -23.21
N ALA A 81 1.12 -9.54 -23.45
CA ALA A 81 2.49 -9.55 -22.94
C ALA A 81 3.22 -8.42 -23.66
N PRO A 82 3.84 -7.46 -22.94
CA PRO A 82 4.58 -6.38 -23.59
C PRO A 82 5.64 -6.95 -24.52
N VAL A 83 5.64 -6.50 -25.77
CA VAL A 83 6.48 -7.04 -26.85
C VAL A 83 7.98 -6.96 -26.58
N LYS A 84 8.39 -6.18 -25.57
CA LYS A 84 9.79 -5.96 -25.18
C LYS A 84 10.13 -6.45 -23.77
N MET A 85 9.21 -7.14 -23.08
CA MET A 85 9.48 -7.67 -21.76
C MET A 85 9.84 -9.15 -21.84
N ASP A 86 10.82 -9.55 -21.06
CA ASP A 86 11.18 -10.95 -20.91
C ASP A 86 9.95 -11.73 -20.41
N LYS A 87 9.50 -12.69 -21.19
CA LYS A 87 8.33 -13.52 -20.89
C LYS A 87 8.49 -14.33 -19.59
N ALA A 88 9.73 -14.60 -19.18
CA ALA A 88 10.04 -15.26 -17.92
C ALA A 88 9.75 -14.34 -16.73
N VAL A 89 9.87 -13.02 -16.91
CA VAL A 89 9.66 -12.01 -15.85
C VAL A 89 8.22 -11.49 -15.83
N HIS A 90 7.54 -11.48 -16.99
CA HIS A 90 6.15 -11.04 -17.14
C HIS A 90 5.29 -12.15 -17.75
N PRO A 91 5.03 -13.22 -16.98
CA PRO A 91 4.16 -14.28 -17.47
C PRO A 91 2.75 -13.72 -17.71
N LYS A 92 2.05 -14.24 -18.72
CA LYS A 92 0.67 -13.86 -19.09
C LYS A 92 -0.34 -13.97 -17.94
N SER A 93 0.02 -14.66 -16.87
CA SER A 93 -0.81 -14.97 -15.70
C SER A 93 -0.51 -14.09 -14.47
N VAL A 94 0.20 -12.98 -14.62
CA VAL A 94 0.43 -12.08 -13.47
C VAL A 94 -0.90 -11.47 -13.04
N ALA A 95 -1.29 -11.77 -11.82
CA ALA A 95 -2.58 -11.35 -11.30
C ALA A 95 -2.69 -9.82 -11.15
N THR A 96 -1.63 -9.16 -10.65
CA THR A 96 -1.62 -7.70 -10.45
C THR A 96 -0.24 -7.11 -10.66
N CYS A 97 -0.17 -5.90 -11.23
CA CYS A 97 1.06 -5.15 -11.43
C CYS A 97 1.79 -4.87 -10.10
N THR A 98 1.03 -4.56 -9.07
CA THR A 98 1.55 -4.21 -7.74
C THR A 98 2.14 -5.38 -6.96
N THR A 99 2.04 -6.60 -7.48
CA THR A 99 2.78 -7.75 -6.95
C THR A 99 4.29 -7.55 -7.06
N CYS A 100 4.74 -6.88 -8.13
CA CYS A 100 6.15 -6.68 -8.45
C CYS A 100 6.56 -5.20 -8.60
N HIS A 101 5.61 -4.28 -8.73
CA HIS A 101 5.86 -2.86 -8.93
C HIS A 101 5.24 -2.02 -7.81
N ASN A 102 6.00 -1.03 -7.31
CA ASN A 102 5.48 0.01 -6.45
C ASN A 102 5.01 1.19 -7.32
N PRO A 103 3.72 1.59 -7.27
CA PRO A 103 3.18 2.66 -8.10
C PRO A 103 3.68 4.06 -7.72
N HIS A 104 4.42 4.22 -6.63
CA HIS A 104 4.98 5.49 -6.19
C HIS A 104 6.44 5.64 -6.61
N ASN A 105 7.32 4.99 -5.91
CA ASN A 105 8.76 4.99 -6.16
C ASN A 105 9.42 3.72 -5.63
N SER A 106 10.66 3.45 -6.06
CA SER A 106 11.37 2.23 -5.66
C SER A 106 12.88 2.42 -5.60
N ARG A 107 13.54 1.66 -4.72
CA ARG A 107 15.00 1.51 -4.70
C ARG A 107 15.56 0.79 -5.92
N LYS A 108 14.71 0.19 -6.73
CA LYS A 108 15.09 -0.53 -7.96
C LYS A 108 14.59 0.22 -9.19
N ALA A 109 15.25 -0.01 -10.32
CA ALA A 109 14.81 0.54 -11.61
C ALA A 109 13.42 -0.02 -12.00
N LYS A 110 12.66 0.75 -12.79
CA LYS A 110 11.34 0.38 -13.32
C LYS A 110 10.32 0.06 -12.20
N LEU A 111 10.38 0.79 -11.09
CA LEU A 111 9.46 0.69 -9.95
C LEU A 111 9.35 -0.73 -9.34
N ARG A 112 10.33 -1.61 -9.53
CA ARG A 112 10.30 -2.97 -8.97
C ARG A 112 10.37 -2.95 -7.44
N LEU A 113 9.67 -3.88 -6.80
CA LEU A 113 9.72 -4.13 -5.36
C LEU A 113 10.99 -4.86 -4.94
#